data_2a14b57c552766e596398f9fbd1e0545
#
_entry.id   2a14b57c552766e596398f9fbd1e0545
#
_cell.length_a   1.000
_cell.length_b   1.000
_cell.length_c   1.000
_cell.angle_alpha   90.00
_cell.angle_beta   90.00
_cell.angle_gamma   90.00
#
_symmetry.space_group_name_H-M   'P 1'
#
loop_
_entity.id
_entity.type
_entity.pdbx_description
1 polymer ?
#
loop_
_entity_poly.entity_id
_entity_poly.type
_entity_poly.pdbx_seq_one_letter_code
_entity_poly.pdbx_strand_id
1 'polypeptide(L)'
;MRRSHEFECSVVAVRLHSTCLVLVVLMGGWSGCLSSEDKENGNTSFHFPDPCESGIPETTWYHFTNATPADSIAWEEGWQTPVCTVGSYYGIGMTTFEPTIGVTSSDNLYMSSYGNGPAGSTAIVQCSGLVNMVSLGEYSCENVYDAMAPVPNSNDPYVYVDPWTDRIMKFDMHALLGMTVEWSDNEGGSWFGPSVATGWSVQDHQTIASSPYPALAHPTTWVFCVNGNYPYPVCSASNDGGLTWGPELPGTPSNCESGGLTGHMVGSNNGNFYRGHRGCDGGEGYSIYRSVDGGISWTEHPLPTESSGTAETWNFEEAQVFADEDDNVHAMWMGLDNMPYYSYSTDEAETWSTPLMIAPPIGLNGTGFPVIAAGGPGQVAMGYIGTYNGGDTWNGYLSVIQDAFSDQVMVTTVQLNEHNDPLEDSFQACGYERCGGFGDFNDIIVDQHGRVWFGLAHNVAGEIGIFGTLAEGPNLRGTGSLVPIPLGGNSTL
;
A
#
# COMPACT_ATOMS: atom_id res chain seq x y z
N MET A 1 22.91 -27.05 -49.07
CA MET A 1 23.52 -25.81 -49.57
C MET A 1 23.30 -24.74 -48.54
N ARG A 2 24.37 -24.44 -47.81
CA ARG A 2 24.34 -23.34 -46.79
C ARG A 2 24.65 -22.05 -47.58
N ARG A 3 23.78 -21.05 -47.47
CA ARG A 3 24.09 -19.67 -47.86
C ARG A 3 24.44 -18.90 -46.59
N SER A 4 25.66 -18.43 -46.54
CA SER A 4 26.14 -17.44 -45.61
C SER A 4 25.58 -16.08 -45.98
N HIS A 5 24.89 -15.41 -45.09
CA HIS A 5 24.56 -13.98 -45.24
C HIS A 5 25.67 -13.17 -44.56
N GLU A 6 26.32 -12.37 -45.39
CA GLU A 6 27.29 -11.36 -44.94
C GLU A 6 26.56 -10.17 -44.37
N PHE A 7 27.02 -9.71 -43.20
CA PHE A 7 26.55 -8.50 -42.56
C PHE A 7 27.30 -7.30 -43.13
N GLU A 8 26.62 -6.39 -43.83
CA GLU A 8 27.16 -5.07 -44.15
C GLU A 8 26.83 -4.09 -43.01
N CYS A 9 27.84 -3.74 -42.24
CA CYS A 9 27.79 -2.58 -41.34
C CYS A 9 28.19 -1.33 -42.12
N SER A 10 27.27 -0.43 -42.40
CA SER A 10 27.57 0.88 -42.99
C SER A 10 28.13 1.80 -41.91
N VAL A 11 29.44 2.05 -41.98
CA VAL A 11 30.12 3.06 -41.18
C VAL A 11 29.91 4.42 -41.82
N VAL A 12 29.12 5.30 -41.24
CA VAL A 12 29.04 6.71 -41.64
C VAL A 12 30.25 7.44 -41.05
N ALA A 13 31.24 7.71 -41.88
CA ALA A 13 32.39 8.50 -41.52
C ALA A 13 32.05 10.01 -41.62
N VAL A 14 31.86 10.65 -40.47
CA VAL A 14 31.81 12.11 -40.40
C VAL A 14 33.25 12.63 -40.30
N ARG A 15 33.70 13.36 -41.34
CA ARG A 15 34.98 14.09 -41.32
C ARG A 15 34.84 15.31 -40.39
N LEU A 16 35.44 15.24 -39.24
CA LEU A 16 35.68 16.38 -38.36
C LEU A 16 37.12 16.86 -38.54
N HIS A 17 37.29 18.14 -38.84
CA HIS A 17 38.58 18.79 -38.92
C HIS A 17 39.28 18.83 -37.56
N SER A 18 40.58 18.60 -37.60
CA SER A 18 41.53 18.54 -36.51
C SER A 18 41.41 19.68 -35.51
N THR A 19 40.94 19.40 -34.29
CA THR A 19 41.35 19.94 -32.98
C THR A 19 40.41 19.49 -31.89
N CYS A 20 40.26 18.16 -31.64
CA CYS A 20 39.73 17.62 -30.37
C CYS A 20 39.90 16.11 -30.38
N LEU A 21 41.10 15.67 -30.14
CA LEU A 21 41.45 14.24 -30.11
C LEU A 21 41.82 13.82 -28.68
N VAL A 22 40.95 14.03 -27.71
CA VAL A 22 41.16 13.49 -26.33
C VAL A 22 39.86 13.13 -25.57
N LEU A 23 38.68 13.15 -26.21
CA LEU A 23 37.45 12.85 -25.43
C LEU A 23 36.52 11.79 -26.07
N VAL A 24 37.04 10.79 -26.76
CA VAL A 24 36.22 9.75 -27.42
C VAL A 24 36.49 8.34 -26.86
N VAL A 25 37.23 8.17 -25.80
CA VAL A 25 37.62 6.83 -25.29
C VAL A 25 36.88 6.42 -24.00
N LEU A 26 35.94 7.20 -23.50
CA LEU A 26 35.17 6.83 -22.29
C LEU A 26 33.65 6.79 -22.44
N MET A 27 33.14 6.79 -23.67
CA MET A 27 31.77 6.33 -23.86
C MET A 27 31.83 4.94 -24.50
N GLY A 28 32.04 3.93 -23.66
CA GLY A 28 31.88 2.52 -23.97
C GLY A 28 30.45 2.29 -24.48
N GLY A 29 30.38 1.86 -25.71
CA GLY A 29 29.15 1.81 -26.49
C GLY A 29 28.04 0.96 -25.89
N TRP A 30 26.90 1.58 -25.82
CA TRP A 30 25.60 0.91 -25.89
C TRP A 30 25.06 1.10 -27.30
N SER A 31 25.60 0.37 -28.25
CA SER A 31 24.96 0.18 -29.54
C SER A 31 24.27 -1.19 -29.53
N GLY A 32 23.06 -1.23 -28.97
CA GLY A 32 22.17 -2.34 -29.21
C GLY A 32 21.82 -2.37 -30.70
N CYS A 33 22.32 -3.36 -31.45
CA CYS A 33 21.82 -3.64 -32.78
C CYS A 33 20.40 -4.18 -32.66
N LEU A 34 19.40 -3.38 -33.01
CA LEU A 34 18.05 -3.89 -33.24
C LEU A 34 18.08 -4.93 -34.35
N SER A 35 17.76 -6.19 -34.04
CA SER A 35 17.67 -7.23 -35.06
C SER A 35 16.49 -6.93 -35.99
N SER A 36 16.71 -7.01 -37.30
CA SER A 36 15.68 -6.76 -38.30
C SER A 36 14.64 -7.88 -38.43
N GLU A 37 14.65 -8.85 -37.51
CA GLU A 37 13.74 -10.00 -37.57
C GLU A 37 12.35 -9.71 -36.96
N ASP A 38 12.23 -8.67 -36.15
CA ASP A 38 10.95 -8.32 -35.48
C ASP A 38 9.96 -7.58 -36.40
N LYS A 39 10.30 -7.30 -37.66
CA LYS A 39 9.44 -6.53 -38.56
C LYS A 39 8.41 -7.36 -39.35
N GLU A 40 8.46 -8.69 -39.34
CA GLU A 40 7.58 -9.50 -40.20
C GLU A 40 6.22 -9.88 -39.57
N ASN A 41 5.99 -9.68 -38.27
CA ASN A 41 4.74 -10.11 -37.63
C ASN A 41 3.87 -9.00 -37.03
N GLY A 42 4.16 -7.73 -37.25
CA GLY A 42 3.29 -6.65 -36.74
C GLY A 42 3.15 -6.54 -35.20
N ASN A 43 3.88 -7.37 -34.48
CA ASN A 43 3.96 -7.34 -33.01
C ASN A 43 5.31 -6.73 -32.63
N THR A 44 5.38 -5.42 -32.57
CA THR A 44 6.52 -4.76 -31.96
C THR A 44 6.41 -4.96 -30.46
N SER A 45 7.14 -5.93 -29.92
CA SER A 45 7.24 -6.07 -28.48
C SER A 45 8.04 -4.90 -27.92
N PHE A 46 7.49 -4.26 -26.91
CA PHE A 46 8.21 -3.25 -26.14
C PHE A 46 9.38 -3.95 -25.42
N HIS A 47 10.60 -3.45 -25.64
CA HIS A 47 11.79 -4.03 -25.03
C HIS A 47 12.42 -3.02 -24.09
N PHE A 48 12.26 -3.25 -22.79
CA PHE A 48 13.00 -2.54 -21.76
C PHE A 48 14.46 -2.98 -21.73
N PRO A 49 15.39 -2.06 -21.43
CA PRO A 49 16.69 -2.50 -20.95
C PRO A 49 16.48 -3.34 -19.67
N ASP A 50 17.22 -4.42 -19.54
CA ASP A 50 17.14 -5.25 -18.33
C ASP A 50 17.68 -4.44 -17.13
N PRO A 51 16.85 -4.13 -16.12
CA PRO A 51 17.28 -3.33 -15.00
C PRO A 51 18.10 -4.11 -13.97
N CYS A 52 18.11 -5.44 -14.06
CA CYS A 52 18.80 -6.33 -13.13
C CYS A 52 20.02 -7.00 -13.76
N GLU A 53 21.13 -7.08 -13.05
CA GLU A 53 22.35 -7.75 -13.55
C GLU A 53 22.14 -9.25 -13.84
N SER A 54 21.27 -9.90 -13.08
CA SER A 54 20.93 -11.33 -13.19
C SER A 54 19.72 -11.64 -14.06
N GLY A 55 19.16 -10.64 -14.72
CA GLY A 55 17.88 -10.72 -15.40
C GLY A 55 16.70 -10.35 -14.51
N ILE A 56 15.60 -9.94 -15.15
CA ILE A 56 14.36 -9.59 -14.43
C ILE A 56 13.80 -10.86 -13.77
N PRO A 57 13.51 -10.84 -12.45
CA PRO A 57 12.87 -11.98 -11.77
C PRO A 57 11.54 -12.34 -12.43
N GLU A 58 11.19 -13.62 -12.47
CA GLU A 58 9.92 -14.09 -13.02
C GLU A 58 8.68 -13.54 -12.27
N THR A 59 8.88 -13.05 -11.05
CA THR A 59 7.87 -12.44 -10.18
C THR A 59 7.84 -10.92 -10.26
N THR A 60 8.51 -10.31 -11.23
CA THR A 60 8.58 -8.84 -11.40
C THR A 60 8.11 -8.45 -12.80
N TRP A 61 7.23 -7.46 -12.87
CA TRP A 61 6.67 -6.94 -14.11
C TRP A 61 6.78 -5.42 -14.16
N TYR A 62 7.21 -4.92 -15.32
CA TYR A 62 7.26 -3.49 -15.62
C TYR A 62 6.26 -3.22 -16.74
N HIS A 63 5.35 -2.29 -16.58
CA HIS A 63 4.39 -1.96 -17.62
C HIS A 63 3.94 -0.50 -17.56
N PHE A 64 3.49 0.02 -18.71
CA PHE A 64 2.83 1.32 -18.76
C PHE A 64 1.31 1.15 -18.74
N THR A 65 0.65 1.91 -17.91
CA THR A 65 -0.79 1.79 -17.65
C THR A 65 -1.66 2.22 -18.84
N ASN A 66 -1.18 3.13 -19.68
CA ASN A 66 -1.91 3.67 -20.82
C ASN A 66 -1.57 2.99 -22.15
N ALA A 67 -0.68 1.99 -22.14
CA ALA A 67 -0.35 1.22 -23.32
C ALA A 67 -1.47 0.23 -23.61
N THR A 68 -2.13 0.36 -24.75
CA THR A 68 -2.96 -0.73 -25.24
C THR A 68 -2.03 -1.90 -25.66
N PRO A 69 -2.46 -3.16 -25.50
CA PRO A 69 -1.65 -4.32 -25.92
C PRO A 69 -1.20 -4.29 -27.39
N ALA A 70 -1.82 -3.45 -28.20
CA ALA A 70 -1.50 -3.25 -29.61
C ALA A 70 -0.49 -2.13 -29.86
N ASP A 71 -0.28 -1.24 -28.90
CA ASP A 71 0.64 -0.12 -29.04
C ASP A 71 2.01 -0.53 -28.53
N SER A 72 2.83 -1.01 -29.44
CA SER A 72 4.25 -1.16 -29.21
C SER A 72 4.87 0.22 -28.99
N ILE A 73 4.99 0.59 -27.76
CA ILE A 73 5.70 1.80 -27.40
C ILE A 73 7.20 1.47 -27.48
N ALA A 74 7.89 2.08 -28.41
CA ALA A 74 9.35 2.02 -28.43
C ALA A 74 9.86 2.82 -27.21
N TRP A 75 10.87 2.30 -26.54
CA TRP A 75 11.60 3.04 -25.51
C TRP A 75 12.10 4.37 -26.09
N GLU A 76 11.72 5.47 -25.50
CA GLU A 76 12.21 6.79 -25.87
C GLU A 76 13.22 7.29 -24.83
N GLU A 77 14.25 7.97 -25.35
CA GLU A 77 15.26 8.60 -24.49
C GLU A 77 14.59 9.70 -23.65
N GLY A 78 14.71 9.63 -22.34
CA GLY A 78 14.09 10.56 -21.39
C GLY A 78 12.95 9.97 -20.56
N TRP A 79 12.51 8.75 -20.85
CA TRP A 79 11.57 8.05 -19.99
C TRP A 79 12.25 7.56 -18.68
N GLN A 80 11.43 7.33 -17.69
CA GLN A 80 11.90 6.81 -16.41
C GLN A 80 12.59 5.46 -16.61
N THR A 81 13.86 5.36 -16.17
CA THR A 81 14.61 4.10 -16.22
C THR A 81 14.10 3.14 -15.17
N PRO A 82 13.71 1.91 -15.55
CA PRO A 82 13.31 0.92 -14.56
C PRO A 82 14.44 0.61 -13.59
N VAL A 83 14.10 0.43 -12.33
CA VAL A 83 15.02 0.00 -11.27
C VAL A 83 14.83 -1.49 -11.04
N CYS A 84 15.92 -2.23 -10.84
CA CYS A 84 15.83 -3.64 -10.46
C CYS A 84 14.97 -3.77 -9.20
N THR A 85 13.89 -4.56 -9.31
CA THR A 85 12.91 -4.67 -8.25
C THR A 85 12.64 -6.14 -7.93
N VAL A 86 12.77 -6.50 -6.66
CA VAL A 86 12.60 -7.86 -6.16
C VAL A 86 11.69 -7.82 -4.93
N GLY A 87 10.59 -8.56 -4.99
CA GLY A 87 9.68 -8.72 -3.85
C GLY A 87 10.19 -9.72 -2.83
N SER A 88 9.78 -9.56 -1.59
CA SER A 88 10.07 -10.48 -0.49
C SER A 88 9.06 -10.31 0.64
N TYR A 89 9.02 -11.27 1.58
CA TYR A 89 8.26 -11.12 2.82
C TYR A 89 9.02 -11.70 4.03
N TYR A 90 8.60 -11.26 5.22
CA TYR A 90 9.19 -11.63 6.51
C TYR A 90 8.10 -11.97 7.50
N GLY A 91 8.11 -13.19 8.05
CA GLY A 91 7.12 -13.64 9.03
C GLY A 91 7.37 -13.03 10.41
N ILE A 92 6.30 -12.68 11.11
CA ILE A 92 6.39 -12.20 12.51
C ILE A 92 6.37 -13.33 13.55
N GLY A 93 6.09 -14.57 13.11
CA GLY A 93 6.01 -15.74 13.99
C GLY A 93 4.76 -15.78 14.89
N MET A 94 3.78 -14.94 14.65
CA MET A 94 2.51 -14.87 15.41
C MET A 94 1.32 -14.80 14.46
N THR A 95 0.19 -15.35 14.91
CA THR A 95 -1.07 -15.31 14.18
C THR A 95 -1.57 -13.88 14.06
N THR A 96 -2.02 -13.49 12.87
CA THR A 96 -2.66 -12.22 12.64
C THR A 96 -3.94 -12.37 11.81
N PHE A 97 -4.79 -11.38 11.94
CA PHE A 97 -6.05 -11.25 11.23
C PHE A 97 -6.32 -9.77 11.07
N GLU A 98 -6.60 -9.30 9.85
CA GLU A 98 -6.73 -7.87 9.59
C GLU A 98 -5.51 -7.06 10.06
N PRO A 99 -4.32 -7.33 9.53
CA PRO A 99 -3.10 -6.73 10.02
C PRO A 99 -3.09 -5.22 9.75
N THR A 100 -2.86 -4.45 10.80
CA THR A 100 -2.44 -3.05 10.68
C THR A 100 -1.00 -2.92 11.10
N ILE A 101 -0.28 -1.96 10.52
CA ILE A 101 1.16 -1.83 10.71
C ILE A 101 1.57 -0.39 10.98
N GLY A 102 2.77 -0.22 11.50
CA GLY A 102 3.41 1.06 11.69
C GLY A 102 4.92 0.94 11.78
N VAL A 103 5.62 2.06 11.62
CA VAL A 103 7.07 2.13 11.76
C VAL A 103 7.43 3.36 12.57
N THR A 104 8.37 3.22 13.51
CA THR A 104 8.93 4.35 14.27
C THR A 104 10.22 4.86 13.63
N SER A 105 10.63 6.07 14.00
CA SER A 105 11.92 6.64 13.57
C SER A 105 13.13 5.86 14.08
N SER A 106 12.93 4.94 15.03
CA SER A 106 13.94 3.99 15.51
C SER A 106 14.06 2.74 14.64
N ASP A 107 13.39 2.69 13.48
CA ASP A 107 13.42 1.56 12.54
C ASP A 107 12.78 0.27 13.09
N ASN A 108 11.83 0.38 14.01
CA ASN A 108 11.05 -0.74 14.48
C ASN A 108 9.70 -0.78 13.76
N LEU A 109 9.36 -1.96 13.25
CA LEU A 109 8.07 -2.25 12.62
C LEU A 109 7.11 -2.86 13.62
N TYR A 110 5.86 -2.43 13.57
CA TYR A 110 4.79 -2.92 14.44
C TYR A 110 3.69 -3.53 13.60
N MET A 111 3.09 -4.61 14.11
CA MET A 111 1.90 -5.23 13.52
C MET A 111 0.91 -5.58 14.62
N SER A 112 -0.37 -5.31 14.37
CA SER A 112 -1.46 -5.85 15.18
C SER A 112 -1.56 -7.37 14.98
N SER A 113 -1.80 -8.08 16.07
CA SER A 113 -1.86 -9.54 16.08
C SER A 113 -2.84 -10.01 17.17
N TYR A 114 -3.22 -11.28 17.09
CA TYR A 114 -3.95 -11.92 18.19
C TYR A 114 -2.98 -12.54 19.19
N GLY A 115 -3.16 -12.18 20.45
CA GLY A 115 -2.38 -12.78 21.53
C GLY A 115 -2.75 -14.24 21.79
N ASN A 116 -1.91 -14.92 22.60
CA ASN A 116 -2.11 -16.31 22.99
C ASN A 116 -3.27 -16.53 23.98
N GLY A 117 -4.12 -15.53 24.18
CA GLY A 117 -5.30 -15.60 25.05
C GLY A 117 -6.50 -16.29 24.38
N PRO A 118 -7.63 -16.37 25.08
CA PRO A 118 -8.88 -16.81 24.49
C PRO A 118 -9.18 -15.93 23.27
N ALA A 119 -9.70 -16.54 22.21
CA ALA A 119 -9.94 -15.90 20.91
C ALA A 119 -10.31 -14.41 21.03
N GLY A 120 -9.56 -13.54 20.37
CA GLY A 120 -9.81 -12.13 20.30
C GLY A 120 -9.05 -11.22 21.28
N SER A 121 -7.96 -11.65 21.92
CA SER A 121 -7.09 -10.71 22.65
C SER A 121 -6.15 -9.98 21.69
N THR A 122 -6.02 -8.67 21.82
CA THR A 122 -5.06 -7.88 21.07
C THR A 122 -3.63 -8.16 21.52
N ALA A 123 -2.73 -8.37 20.57
CA ALA A 123 -1.31 -8.33 20.78
C ALA A 123 -0.69 -7.32 19.79
N ILE A 124 0.39 -6.68 20.21
CA ILE A 124 1.21 -5.83 19.32
C ILE A 124 2.59 -6.45 19.23
N VAL A 125 2.95 -6.80 18.01
CA VAL A 125 4.26 -7.38 17.71
C VAL A 125 5.17 -6.29 17.19
N GLN A 126 6.35 -6.15 17.81
CA GLN A 126 7.42 -5.31 17.34
C GLN A 126 8.46 -6.19 16.63
N CYS A 127 8.85 -5.82 15.43
CA CYS A 127 9.97 -6.41 14.71
C CYS A 127 11.10 -5.41 14.58
N SER A 128 12.28 -5.77 15.08
CA SER A 128 13.51 -4.98 14.97
C SER A 128 14.49 -5.61 14.02
N GLY A 129 15.30 -4.79 13.38
CA GLY A 129 16.33 -5.22 12.43
C GLY A 129 15.87 -5.32 10.98
N LEU A 130 14.58 -5.38 10.68
CA LEU A 130 14.07 -5.49 9.30
C LEU A 130 14.45 -4.28 8.45
N VAL A 131 14.30 -3.08 8.96
CA VAL A 131 14.58 -1.84 8.21
C VAL A 131 16.09 -1.63 8.03
N ASN A 132 16.92 -2.05 9.00
CA ASN A 132 18.37 -1.92 8.99
C ASN A 132 19.12 -3.19 8.56
N MET A 133 18.44 -4.18 8.03
CA MET A 133 18.96 -5.53 7.77
C MET A 133 19.93 -5.60 6.58
N VAL A 134 20.91 -4.72 6.54
CA VAL A 134 21.84 -4.56 5.40
C VAL A 134 22.88 -5.66 5.27
N SER A 135 23.10 -6.52 6.26
CA SER A 135 24.26 -7.39 6.20
C SER A 135 24.12 -8.82 6.71
N LEU A 136 23.15 -9.18 7.50
CA LEU A 136 23.14 -10.48 8.18
C LEU A 136 21.88 -11.33 8.05
N GLY A 137 20.78 -10.79 7.50
CA GLY A 137 19.50 -11.54 7.37
C GLY A 137 18.86 -11.89 8.71
N GLU A 138 19.30 -11.26 9.80
CA GLU A 138 18.78 -11.52 11.14
C GLU A 138 17.86 -10.37 11.57
N TYR A 139 16.64 -10.70 11.89
CA TYR A 139 15.66 -9.82 12.54
C TYR A 139 15.03 -10.56 13.72
N SER A 140 14.40 -9.84 14.62
CA SER A 140 13.65 -10.42 15.72
C SER A 140 12.31 -9.75 15.88
N CYS A 141 11.28 -10.56 16.12
CA CYS A 141 9.96 -10.08 16.47
C CYS A 141 9.60 -10.52 17.88
N GLU A 142 9.04 -9.61 18.66
CA GLU A 142 8.57 -9.87 20.01
C GLU A 142 7.22 -9.23 20.28
N ASN A 143 6.46 -9.82 21.17
CA ASN A 143 5.20 -9.26 21.61
C ASN A 143 5.46 -8.20 22.67
N VAL A 144 5.17 -6.93 22.35
CA VAL A 144 5.35 -5.78 23.25
C VAL A 144 4.05 -5.36 23.95
N TYR A 145 2.94 -5.93 23.55
CA TYR A 145 1.65 -5.78 24.23
C TYR A 145 0.82 -7.05 24.09
N ASP A 146 0.40 -7.60 25.22
CA ASP A 146 -0.55 -8.72 25.27
C ASP A 146 -1.63 -8.39 26.28
N ALA A 147 -2.86 -8.26 25.81
CA ALA A 147 -3.98 -7.91 26.66
C ALA A 147 -4.13 -8.96 27.77
N MET A 148 -4.04 -8.51 29.01
CA MET A 148 -4.23 -9.40 30.15
C MET A 148 -5.70 -9.83 30.25
N ALA A 149 -5.99 -11.12 30.16
CA ALA A 149 -7.31 -11.67 30.38
C ALA A 149 -7.83 -11.30 31.81
N PRO A 150 -9.13 -11.01 31.97
CA PRO A 150 -10.23 -11.22 31.05
C PRO A 150 -10.74 -9.89 30.49
N VAL A 151 -10.14 -9.39 29.47
CA VAL A 151 -10.73 -8.29 28.71
C VAL A 151 -11.80 -8.91 27.80
N PRO A 152 -12.96 -8.28 27.60
CA PRO A 152 -13.87 -8.67 26.53
C PRO A 152 -13.08 -8.76 25.23
N ASN A 153 -13.31 -9.79 24.45
CA ASN A 153 -12.58 -10.03 23.22
C ASN A 153 -12.47 -8.75 22.38
N SER A 154 -11.26 -8.39 21.98
CA SER A 154 -11.06 -7.48 20.87
C SER A 154 -11.35 -8.26 19.59
N ASN A 155 -12.23 -7.76 18.75
CA ASN A 155 -12.56 -8.43 17.50
C ASN A 155 -11.57 -8.07 16.41
N ASP A 156 -11.12 -6.81 16.38
CA ASP A 156 -10.23 -6.31 15.34
C ASP A 156 -9.11 -5.51 16.02
N PRO A 157 -7.97 -6.17 16.31
CA PRO A 157 -6.81 -5.50 16.87
C PRO A 157 -6.26 -4.49 15.86
N TYR A 158 -5.90 -3.30 16.32
CA TYR A 158 -5.40 -2.25 15.47
C TYR A 158 -4.18 -1.59 16.11
N VAL A 159 -3.15 -1.32 15.31
CA VAL A 159 -1.99 -0.53 15.70
C VAL A 159 -1.80 0.64 14.72
N TYR A 160 -1.44 1.79 15.24
CA TYR A 160 -1.08 2.98 14.48
C TYR A 160 0.14 3.63 15.11
N VAL A 161 1.11 4.02 14.29
CA VAL A 161 2.26 4.81 14.72
C VAL A 161 2.11 6.23 14.18
N ASP A 162 2.07 7.21 15.08
CA ASP A 162 2.02 8.62 14.72
C ASP A 162 3.34 9.04 14.04
N PRO A 163 3.33 9.36 12.74
CA PRO A 163 4.56 9.65 12.00
C PRO A 163 5.28 10.93 12.43
N TRP A 164 4.64 11.77 13.24
CA TRP A 164 5.23 13.02 13.73
C TRP A 164 5.81 12.93 15.14
N THR A 165 5.37 11.95 15.93
CA THR A 165 5.78 11.84 17.35
C THR A 165 6.31 10.47 17.76
N ASP A 166 6.25 9.48 16.88
CA ASP A 166 6.54 8.06 17.17
C ASP A 166 5.65 7.43 18.24
N ARG A 167 4.56 8.11 18.65
CA ARG A 167 3.61 7.51 19.56
C ARG A 167 2.92 6.32 18.91
N ILE A 168 3.02 5.17 19.56
CA ILE A 168 2.34 3.95 19.14
C ILE A 168 0.99 3.90 19.83
N MET A 169 -0.07 3.76 19.07
CA MET A 169 -1.41 3.55 19.56
C MET A 169 -1.91 2.17 19.20
N LYS A 170 -2.65 1.57 20.11
CA LYS A 170 -3.43 0.39 19.84
C LYS A 170 -4.89 0.62 20.19
N PHE A 171 -5.75 -0.09 19.49
CA PHE A 171 -7.18 -0.08 19.70
C PHE A 171 -7.67 -1.46 20.07
N ASP A 172 -8.66 -1.48 20.95
CA ASP A 172 -9.45 -2.66 21.23
C ASP A 172 -10.92 -2.36 20.97
N MET A 173 -11.52 -3.12 20.07
CA MET A 173 -12.95 -3.13 19.89
C MET A 173 -13.58 -4.21 20.77
N HIS A 174 -14.23 -3.78 21.84
CA HIS A 174 -14.80 -4.68 22.83
C HIS A 174 -16.14 -5.23 22.39
N ALA A 175 -16.17 -6.44 21.84
CA ALA A 175 -17.38 -7.15 21.44
C ALA A 175 -18.29 -6.30 20.51
N LEU A 176 -17.70 -5.57 19.58
CA LEU A 176 -18.38 -4.62 18.67
C LEU A 176 -19.12 -3.48 19.40
N LEU A 177 -18.75 -3.15 20.62
CA LEU A 177 -19.46 -2.18 21.47
C LEU A 177 -18.52 -1.13 22.08
N GLY A 178 -17.89 -0.34 21.26
CA GLY A 178 -17.03 0.75 21.72
C GLY A 178 -15.54 0.45 21.60
N MET A 179 -14.79 1.51 21.50
CA MET A 179 -13.36 1.49 21.26
C MET A 179 -12.59 2.08 22.42
N THR A 180 -11.63 1.33 22.90
CA THR A 180 -10.62 1.84 23.84
C THR A 180 -9.28 1.97 23.17
N VAL A 181 -8.53 2.96 23.60
CA VAL A 181 -7.21 3.31 23.08
C VAL A 181 -6.20 3.25 24.18
N GLU A 182 -5.08 2.63 23.94
CA GLU A 182 -3.88 2.72 24.76
C GLU A 182 -2.70 3.14 23.89
N TRP A 183 -1.69 3.77 24.48
CA TRP A 183 -0.53 4.26 23.74
C TRP A 183 0.78 4.01 24.46
N SER A 184 1.85 3.99 23.69
CA SER A 184 3.22 3.92 24.19
C SER A 184 4.07 5.02 23.57
N ASP A 185 4.88 5.70 24.38
CA ASP A 185 5.88 6.70 23.96
C ASP A 185 7.32 6.16 24.08
N ASN A 186 7.48 4.87 24.27
CA ASN A 186 8.79 4.23 24.50
C ASN A 186 8.88 2.84 23.86
N GLU A 187 8.49 2.76 22.61
CA GLU A 187 8.67 1.56 21.78
C GLU A 187 7.96 0.31 22.36
N GLY A 188 6.81 0.48 22.99
CA GLY A 188 6.07 -0.62 23.62
C GLY A 188 6.59 -1.01 25.01
N GLY A 189 7.64 -0.35 25.52
CA GLY A 189 8.19 -0.66 26.85
C GLY A 189 7.22 -0.38 28.01
N SER A 190 6.27 0.49 27.83
CA SER A 190 5.15 0.72 28.74
C SER A 190 3.95 1.32 28.01
N TRP A 191 2.76 0.99 28.47
CA TRP A 191 1.50 1.42 27.88
C TRP A 191 0.68 2.24 28.87
N PHE A 192 -0.01 3.26 28.35
CA PHE A 192 -0.85 4.18 29.10
C PHE A 192 -2.29 4.11 28.57
N GLY A 193 -3.26 4.30 29.44
CA GLY A 193 -4.67 4.24 29.13
C GLY A 193 -5.42 3.26 30.04
N PRO A 194 -6.56 2.71 29.63
CA PRO A 194 -7.26 3.04 28.40
C PRO A 194 -8.00 4.38 28.44
N SER A 195 -8.12 5.03 27.28
CA SER A 195 -9.10 6.08 27.03
C SER A 195 -10.20 5.57 26.10
N VAL A 196 -11.39 6.19 26.11
CA VAL A 196 -12.53 5.76 25.29
C VAL A 196 -12.66 6.69 24.10
N ALA A 197 -12.39 6.17 22.88
CA ALA A 197 -12.50 6.93 21.65
C ALA A 197 -13.97 7.05 21.19
N THR A 198 -14.71 5.96 21.24
CA THR A 198 -16.15 5.93 20.97
C THR A 198 -16.85 4.98 21.94
N GLY A 199 -18.14 5.18 22.17
CA GLY A 199 -18.93 4.39 23.10
C GLY A 199 -20.26 3.89 22.52
N TRP A 200 -20.72 2.74 22.95
CA TRP A 200 -22.11 2.28 23.03
C TRP A 200 -22.90 1.98 21.74
N SER A 201 -22.33 1.97 20.55
CA SER A 201 -22.99 1.42 19.36
C SER A 201 -22.27 0.16 18.86
N VAL A 202 -22.94 -0.69 18.10
CA VAL A 202 -22.26 -1.73 17.33
C VAL A 202 -21.34 -1.02 16.33
N GLN A 203 -20.06 -1.38 16.34
CA GLN A 203 -18.99 -0.72 15.60
C GLN A 203 -18.18 -1.75 14.86
N ASP A 204 -17.66 -1.35 13.70
CA ASP A 204 -16.83 -2.17 12.83
C ASP A 204 -15.95 -1.27 11.95
N HIS A 205 -14.86 -1.79 11.42
CA HIS A 205 -13.96 -1.07 10.53
C HIS A 205 -13.47 0.26 11.09
N GLN A 206 -12.69 0.16 12.15
CA GLN A 206 -12.06 1.31 12.77
C GLN A 206 -10.90 1.81 11.91
N THR A 207 -10.68 3.11 11.93
CA THR A 207 -9.51 3.75 11.34
C THR A 207 -9.09 4.97 12.15
N ILE A 208 -7.79 5.25 12.15
CA ILE A 208 -7.23 6.41 12.82
C ILE A 208 -6.17 7.06 11.97
N ALA A 209 -6.05 8.38 12.11
CA ALA A 209 -4.91 9.14 11.60
C ALA A 209 -4.58 10.28 12.55
N SER A 210 -3.36 10.74 12.46
CA SER A 210 -2.89 11.99 13.07
C SER A 210 -2.48 12.99 11.98
N SER A 211 -2.44 14.26 12.35
CA SER A 211 -1.96 15.35 11.50
C SER A 211 -1.42 16.46 12.37
N PRO A 212 -0.43 17.27 11.91
CA PRO A 212 0.08 18.43 12.64
C PRO A 212 -0.91 19.60 12.72
N TYR A 213 -2.21 19.32 12.61
CA TYR A 213 -3.26 20.29 12.86
C TYR A 213 -3.09 20.90 14.25
N PRO A 214 -3.28 22.22 14.43
CA PRO A 214 -2.99 22.89 15.69
C PRO A 214 -3.75 22.31 16.87
N ALA A 215 -3.07 21.49 17.65
CA ALA A 215 -3.56 20.95 18.90
C ALA A 215 -3.08 21.79 20.09
N LEU A 216 -3.87 21.86 21.13
CA LEU A 216 -3.56 22.69 22.30
C LEU A 216 -2.56 22.03 23.25
N ALA A 217 -2.54 20.74 23.34
CA ALA A 217 -1.79 19.97 24.34
C ALA A 217 -0.87 18.89 23.75
N HIS A 218 -0.91 18.64 22.45
CA HIS A 218 -0.09 17.68 21.75
C HIS A 218 0.33 18.23 20.39
N PRO A 219 1.48 17.82 19.82
CA PRO A 219 1.95 18.27 18.49
C PRO A 219 1.01 17.95 17.35
N THR A 220 0.22 16.88 17.50
CA THR A 220 -0.72 16.40 16.48
C THR A 220 -2.14 16.32 17.04
N THR A 221 -3.12 16.56 16.18
CA THR A 221 -4.51 16.19 16.38
C THR A 221 -4.73 14.79 15.84
N TRP A 222 -5.50 13.99 16.53
CA TRP A 222 -5.84 12.63 16.16
C TRP A 222 -7.31 12.52 15.87
N VAL A 223 -7.64 11.87 14.78
CA VAL A 223 -9.02 11.60 14.40
C VAL A 223 -9.22 10.10 14.31
N PHE A 224 -10.23 9.60 14.98
CA PHE A 224 -10.68 8.23 14.93
C PHE A 224 -12.04 8.17 14.25
N CYS A 225 -12.24 7.28 13.31
CA CYS A 225 -13.53 7.03 12.67
C CYS A 225 -13.86 5.54 12.69
N VAL A 226 -15.13 5.22 12.75
CA VAL A 226 -15.63 3.84 12.78
C VAL A 226 -17.03 3.77 12.16
N ASN A 227 -17.34 2.69 11.48
CA ASN A 227 -18.71 2.38 11.10
C ASN A 227 -19.52 1.92 12.33
N GLY A 228 -20.79 2.17 12.32
CA GLY A 228 -21.70 1.79 13.38
C GLY A 228 -23.08 1.48 12.84
N ASN A 229 -24.07 1.44 13.72
CA ASN A 229 -25.48 1.27 13.34
C ASN A 229 -26.11 2.48 12.62
N TYR A 230 -25.27 3.44 12.22
CA TYR A 230 -25.70 4.63 11.47
C TYR A 230 -25.52 4.40 9.97
N PRO A 231 -26.27 5.10 9.12
CA PRO A 231 -26.06 5.05 7.68
C PRO A 231 -24.77 5.77 7.23
N TYR A 232 -23.93 6.16 8.15
CA TYR A 232 -22.65 6.86 7.95
C TYR A 232 -21.67 6.49 9.07
N PRO A 233 -20.36 6.58 8.85
CA PRO A 233 -19.38 6.44 9.90
C PRO A 233 -19.44 7.60 10.89
N VAL A 234 -19.05 7.34 12.12
CA VAL A 234 -18.88 8.36 13.16
C VAL A 234 -17.41 8.57 13.46
N CYS A 235 -17.03 9.83 13.71
CA CYS A 235 -15.67 10.21 14.00
C CYS A 235 -15.58 10.95 15.35
N SER A 236 -14.46 10.81 16.02
CA SER A 236 -14.11 11.51 17.27
C SER A 236 -12.67 12.02 17.15
N ALA A 237 -12.39 13.18 17.72
CA ALA A 237 -11.07 13.79 17.68
C ALA A 237 -10.44 13.95 19.04
N SER A 238 -9.12 13.80 19.12
CA SER A 238 -8.32 14.08 20.31
C SER A 238 -7.27 15.14 19.99
N ASN A 239 -7.19 16.16 20.86
CA ASN A 239 -6.21 17.25 20.76
C ASN A 239 -5.15 17.19 21.89
N ASP A 240 -5.08 16.09 22.60
CA ASP A 240 -4.19 15.87 23.74
C ASP A 240 -3.44 14.54 23.67
N GLY A 241 -3.29 14.02 22.46
CA GLY A 241 -2.53 12.80 22.18
C GLY A 241 -3.23 11.51 22.60
N GLY A 242 -4.56 11.48 22.53
CA GLY A 242 -5.37 10.29 22.83
C GLY A 242 -5.79 10.18 24.30
N LEU A 243 -5.46 11.17 25.16
CA LEU A 243 -5.89 11.17 26.56
C LEU A 243 -7.40 11.35 26.71
N THR A 244 -7.96 12.27 25.94
CA THR A 244 -9.40 12.52 25.89
C THR A 244 -9.88 12.64 24.46
N TRP A 245 -11.11 12.25 24.23
CA TRP A 245 -11.75 12.26 22.92
C TRP A 245 -12.99 13.16 22.96
N GLY A 246 -13.20 13.88 21.85
CA GLY A 246 -14.37 14.73 21.65
C GLY A 246 -15.65 13.91 21.45
N PRO A 247 -16.77 14.60 21.20
CA PRO A 247 -18.02 13.92 20.88
C PRO A 247 -17.93 13.17 19.54
N GLU A 248 -18.67 12.08 19.42
CA GLU A 248 -18.89 11.41 18.15
C GLU A 248 -19.69 12.31 17.21
N LEU A 249 -19.13 12.58 16.04
CA LEU A 249 -19.72 13.40 14.99
C LEU A 249 -19.84 12.58 13.70
N PRO A 250 -20.79 12.92 12.80
CA PRO A 250 -20.84 12.27 11.49
C PRO A 250 -19.54 12.44 10.71
N GLY A 251 -18.98 11.34 10.19
CA GLY A 251 -17.81 11.32 9.32
C GLY A 251 -18.12 11.62 7.85
N THR A 252 -19.31 12.16 7.57
CA THR A 252 -19.80 12.52 6.23
C THR A 252 -20.52 13.87 6.27
N PRO A 253 -20.75 14.51 5.11
CA PRO A 253 -21.62 15.68 5.05
C PRO A 253 -23.03 15.40 5.58
N SER A 254 -23.72 16.44 5.99
CA SER A 254 -25.10 16.33 6.43
C SER A 254 -25.99 15.76 5.32
N ASN A 255 -26.84 14.80 5.66
CA ASN A 255 -27.74 14.07 4.74
C ASN A 255 -27.04 13.10 3.76
N CYS A 256 -25.82 12.72 4.03
CA CYS A 256 -25.12 11.68 3.29
C CYS A 256 -25.37 10.31 3.95
N GLU A 257 -25.95 9.40 3.20
CA GLU A 257 -26.11 7.99 3.57
C GLU A 257 -25.15 7.18 2.70
N SER A 258 -23.87 7.08 3.12
CA SER A 258 -22.85 6.41 2.33
C SER A 258 -22.96 4.88 2.41
N GLY A 259 -23.34 4.31 3.55
CA GLY A 259 -23.34 2.86 3.76
C GLY A 259 -21.94 2.24 3.56
N GLY A 260 -21.82 0.93 3.78
CA GLY A 260 -20.55 0.20 3.58
C GLY A 260 -19.51 0.44 4.66
N LEU A 261 -18.31 -0.07 4.44
CA LEU A 261 -17.19 -0.01 5.37
C LEU A 261 -16.27 1.17 5.03
N THR A 262 -15.49 1.63 5.99
CA THR A 262 -14.59 2.77 5.81
C THR A 262 -13.17 2.28 5.51
N GLY A 263 -12.53 2.87 4.49
CA GLY A 263 -11.11 2.67 4.24
C GLY A 263 -10.23 3.32 5.30
N HIS A 264 -8.95 3.02 5.27
CA HIS A 264 -7.99 3.63 6.18
C HIS A 264 -7.92 5.13 5.95
N MET A 265 -7.79 5.86 7.05
CA MET A 265 -7.68 7.31 7.05
C MET A 265 -6.22 7.73 7.07
N VAL A 266 -5.91 8.86 6.45
CA VAL A 266 -4.60 9.50 6.52
C VAL A 266 -4.74 10.96 6.94
N GLY A 267 -3.77 11.45 7.72
CA GLY A 267 -3.54 12.86 7.93
C GLY A 267 -2.40 13.36 7.05
N SER A 268 -2.50 14.58 6.56
CA SER A 268 -1.50 15.21 5.70
C SER A 268 -0.72 16.31 6.44
N ASN A 269 0.41 16.74 5.88
CA ASN A 269 1.27 17.74 6.52
C ASN A 269 0.59 19.12 6.66
N ASN A 270 -0.36 19.43 5.78
CA ASN A 270 -1.12 20.68 5.82
C ASN A 270 -2.26 20.70 6.85
N GLY A 271 -2.48 19.60 7.59
CA GLY A 271 -3.51 19.53 8.63
C GLY A 271 -4.83 18.92 8.20
N ASN A 272 -4.96 18.49 6.95
CA ASN A 272 -6.16 17.84 6.46
C ASN A 272 -6.18 16.35 6.84
N PHE A 273 -7.39 15.80 6.90
CA PHE A 273 -7.63 14.36 7.02
C PHE A 273 -8.41 13.87 5.81
N TYR A 274 -8.03 12.71 5.30
CA TYR A 274 -8.67 12.06 4.16
C TYR A 274 -9.05 10.63 4.52
N ARG A 275 -10.23 10.21 4.06
CA ARG A 275 -10.76 8.86 4.31
C ARG A 275 -11.55 8.39 3.10
N GLY A 276 -11.23 7.20 2.61
CA GLY A 276 -11.99 6.57 1.53
C GLY A 276 -13.29 5.95 2.04
N HIS A 277 -14.34 6.02 1.23
CA HIS A 277 -15.62 5.40 1.52
C HIS A 277 -16.48 5.32 0.25
N ARG A 278 -17.65 4.70 0.34
CA ARG A 278 -18.67 4.82 -0.70
C ARG A 278 -19.19 6.26 -0.82
N GLY A 279 -19.66 6.62 -2.00
CA GLY A 279 -20.28 7.91 -2.25
C GLY A 279 -21.58 8.12 -1.47
N CYS A 280 -21.98 9.37 -1.33
CA CYS A 280 -23.33 9.73 -0.87
C CYS A 280 -24.41 9.24 -1.85
N ASP A 281 -25.68 9.44 -1.53
CA ASP A 281 -26.82 9.10 -2.40
C ASP A 281 -27.00 7.60 -2.72
N GLY A 282 -26.75 6.74 -1.74
CA GLY A 282 -27.02 5.30 -1.84
C GLY A 282 -25.79 4.45 -2.12
N GLY A 283 -24.59 5.03 -2.08
CA GLY A 283 -23.35 4.29 -2.14
C GLY A 283 -22.95 3.86 -3.55
N GLU A 284 -23.38 4.55 -4.58
CA GLU A 284 -22.85 4.36 -5.93
C GLU A 284 -21.47 4.97 -6.04
N GLY A 285 -20.49 4.18 -6.53
CA GLY A 285 -19.11 4.59 -6.68
C GLY A 285 -18.37 4.78 -5.34
N TYR A 286 -17.20 5.40 -5.41
CA TYR A 286 -16.38 5.73 -4.26
C TYR A 286 -16.12 7.22 -4.18
N SER A 287 -15.90 7.69 -2.95
CA SER A 287 -15.54 9.07 -2.66
C SER A 287 -14.43 9.14 -1.63
N ILE A 288 -13.64 10.18 -1.69
CA ILE A 288 -12.74 10.58 -0.62
C ILE A 288 -13.45 11.66 0.20
N TYR A 289 -13.52 11.45 1.49
CA TYR A 289 -14.04 12.42 2.44
C TYR A 289 -12.89 13.18 3.06
N ARG A 290 -12.92 14.51 2.95
CA ARG A 290 -11.89 15.40 3.48
C ARG A 290 -12.42 16.20 4.67
N SER A 291 -11.62 16.29 5.72
CA SER A 291 -11.81 17.22 6.83
C SER A 291 -10.63 18.19 6.89
N VAL A 292 -10.94 19.49 7.01
CA VAL A 292 -9.96 20.57 7.17
C VAL A 292 -10.00 21.20 8.55
N ASP A 293 -10.78 20.64 9.45
CA ASP A 293 -11.07 21.19 10.79
C ASP A 293 -10.83 20.17 11.93
N GLY A 294 -9.95 19.21 11.68
CA GLY A 294 -9.57 18.21 12.69
C GLY A 294 -10.64 17.16 12.93
N GLY A 295 -11.36 16.73 11.90
CA GLY A 295 -12.37 15.67 11.99
C GLY A 295 -13.75 16.13 12.46
N ILE A 296 -13.99 17.44 12.60
CA ILE A 296 -15.28 17.98 13.04
C ILE A 296 -16.33 17.95 11.95
N SER A 297 -15.93 18.30 10.73
CA SER A 297 -16.81 18.24 9.56
C SER A 297 -16.08 17.66 8.34
N TRP A 298 -16.85 17.10 7.42
CA TRP A 298 -16.35 16.39 6.25
C TRP A 298 -17.03 16.87 4.98
N THR A 299 -16.26 16.94 3.90
CA THR A 299 -16.74 17.17 2.53
C THR A 299 -16.50 15.95 1.67
N GLU A 300 -17.43 15.66 0.77
CA GLU A 300 -17.31 14.54 -0.17
C GLU A 300 -16.62 14.98 -1.46
N HIS A 301 -15.68 14.18 -1.94
CA HIS A 301 -14.96 14.35 -3.21
C HIS A 301 -15.04 13.06 -4.00
N PRO A 302 -15.98 12.94 -4.96
CA PRO A 302 -16.18 11.72 -5.72
C PRO A 302 -14.95 11.32 -6.54
N LEU A 303 -14.59 10.04 -6.49
CA LEU A 303 -13.57 9.45 -7.36
C LEU A 303 -14.12 9.23 -8.77
N PRO A 304 -13.30 9.26 -9.83
CA PRO A 304 -13.73 9.07 -11.21
C PRO A 304 -14.00 7.59 -11.53
N THR A 305 -14.85 6.94 -10.74
CA THR A 305 -15.09 5.49 -10.79
C THR A 305 -15.87 5.06 -12.02
N GLU A 306 -16.66 5.93 -12.62
CA GLU A 306 -17.38 5.64 -13.87
C GLU A 306 -16.43 5.21 -15.00
N SER A 307 -15.23 5.77 -15.02
CA SER A 307 -14.22 5.44 -16.03
C SER A 307 -13.64 4.03 -15.87
N SER A 308 -13.75 3.43 -14.69
CA SER A 308 -13.33 2.06 -14.39
C SER A 308 -14.47 1.05 -14.39
N GLY A 309 -15.70 1.48 -14.70
CA GLY A 309 -16.86 0.61 -14.70
C GLY A 309 -17.36 0.19 -13.32
N THR A 310 -17.07 0.97 -12.29
CA THR A 310 -17.30 0.61 -10.88
C THR A 310 -18.59 1.18 -10.33
N ALA A 311 -19.74 0.74 -10.79
CA ALA A 311 -21.00 1.22 -10.21
C ALA A 311 -21.42 0.47 -8.94
N GLU A 312 -21.06 -0.79 -8.81
CA GLU A 312 -21.40 -1.59 -7.63
C GLU A 312 -20.21 -2.49 -7.31
N THR A 313 -19.55 -2.26 -6.21
CA THR A 313 -18.48 -3.14 -5.75
C THR A 313 -19.03 -4.16 -4.78
N TRP A 314 -18.53 -5.35 -4.89
CA TRP A 314 -18.81 -6.41 -3.95
C TRP A 314 -17.95 -6.23 -2.70
N ASN A 315 -18.60 -5.90 -1.64
CA ASN A 315 -18.46 -6.36 -0.27
C ASN A 315 -17.32 -5.90 0.60
N PHE A 316 -16.07 -5.67 0.21
CA PHE A 316 -14.99 -5.47 1.20
C PHE A 316 -14.03 -4.38 0.80
N GLU A 317 -14.33 -3.71 -0.29
CA GLU A 317 -13.32 -2.95 -0.94
C GLU A 317 -13.70 -1.49 -0.87
N GLU A 318 -13.19 -0.87 0.16
CA GLU A 318 -13.25 0.54 0.35
C GLU A 318 -12.26 1.21 -0.62
N ALA A 319 -12.50 2.45 -1.00
CA ALA A 319 -11.45 3.27 -1.54
C ALA A 319 -10.42 3.52 -0.45
N GLN A 320 -9.16 3.32 -0.79
CA GLN A 320 -8.03 3.63 0.07
C GLN A 320 -7.40 4.96 -0.36
N VAL A 321 -6.85 5.70 0.58
CA VAL A 321 -6.30 7.04 0.33
C VAL A 321 -5.03 7.27 1.12
N PHE A 322 -4.08 7.99 0.51
CA PHE A 322 -2.87 8.45 1.18
C PHE A 322 -2.47 9.83 0.68
N ALA A 323 -1.77 10.61 1.51
CA ALA A 323 -1.19 11.90 1.13
C ALA A 323 0.33 11.77 1.09
N ASP A 324 0.97 12.24 0.01
CA ASP A 324 2.43 12.27 -0.10
C ASP A 324 3.06 13.45 0.69
N GLU A 325 4.38 13.58 0.66
CA GLU A 325 5.11 14.61 1.41
C GLU A 325 4.77 16.05 0.99
N ASP A 326 4.27 16.26 -0.23
CA ASP A 326 3.81 17.56 -0.74
C ASP A 326 2.29 17.72 -0.66
N ASP A 327 1.60 16.87 0.14
CA ASP A 327 0.15 16.87 0.35
C ASP A 327 -0.69 16.56 -0.92
N ASN A 328 -0.08 15.97 -1.97
CA ASN A 328 -0.88 15.40 -3.05
C ASN A 328 -1.60 14.14 -2.56
N VAL A 329 -2.82 13.96 -3.01
CA VAL A 329 -3.70 12.88 -2.55
C VAL A 329 -3.75 11.76 -3.57
N HIS A 330 -3.49 10.55 -3.13
CA HIS A 330 -3.48 9.34 -3.95
C HIS A 330 -4.59 8.40 -3.49
N ALA A 331 -5.36 7.88 -4.42
CA ALA A 331 -6.48 6.98 -4.13
C ALA A 331 -6.39 5.68 -4.94
N MET A 332 -6.80 4.58 -4.31
CA MET A 332 -6.88 3.26 -4.91
C MET A 332 -8.22 2.61 -4.59
N TRP A 333 -8.77 1.87 -5.54
CA TRP A 333 -10.03 1.13 -5.38
C TRP A 333 -10.06 -0.09 -6.31
N MET A 334 -10.99 -1.00 -6.06
CA MET A 334 -11.26 -2.11 -6.96
C MET A 334 -12.39 -1.76 -7.92
N GLY A 335 -12.18 -2.07 -9.21
CA GLY A 335 -13.19 -1.92 -10.24
C GLY A 335 -14.22 -3.03 -10.25
N LEU A 336 -15.33 -2.84 -11.00
CA LEU A 336 -16.33 -3.89 -11.27
C LEU A 336 -15.76 -5.11 -12.00
N ASP A 337 -14.65 -4.93 -12.67
CA ASP A 337 -13.87 -6.00 -13.31
C ASP A 337 -12.97 -6.75 -12.31
N ASN A 338 -13.06 -6.43 -11.01
CA ASN A 338 -12.22 -6.93 -9.93
C ASN A 338 -10.73 -6.62 -10.14
N MET A 339 -10.41 -5.50 -10.78
CA MET A 339 -9.04 -5.04 -11.00
C MET A 339 -8.75 -3.78 -10.17
N PRO A 340 -7.47 -3.57 -9.75
CA PRO A 340 -7.09 -2.42 -8.96
C PRO A 340 -6.91 -1.18 -9.85
N TYR A 341 -7.52 -0.07 -9.44
CA TYR A 341 -7.43 1.23 -10.09
C TYR A 341 -6.81 2.25 -9.16
N TYR A 342 -6.10 3.19 -9.76
CA TYR A 342 -5.40 4.26 -9.09
C TYR A 342 -5.71 5.62 -9.74
N SER A 343 -5.79 6.66 -8.92
CA SER A 343 -5.89 8.06 -9.36
C SER A 343 -5.24 8.97 -8.33
N TYR A 344 -4.85 10.18 -8.74
CA TYR A 344 -4.28 11.19 -7.84
C TYR A 344 -4.95 12.55 -8.04
N SER A 345 -4.79 13.38 -7.01
CA SER A 345 -5.19 14.78 -6.98
C SER A 345 -4.04 15.64 -6.47
N THR A 346 -3.82 16.79 -7.10
CA THR A 346 -2.84 17.82 -6.66
C THR A 346 -3.49 19.07 -6.10
N ASP A 347 -4.80 19.00 -5.83
CA ASP A 347 -5.64 20.12 -5.37
C ASP A 347 -6.55 19.70 -4.20
N GLU A 348 -6.01 18.90 -3.27
CA GLU A 348 -6.70 18.48 -2.04
C GLU A 348 -7.98 17.65 -2.31
N ALA A 349 -7.96 16.76 -3.27
CA ALA A 349 -9.05 15.91 -3.72
C ALA A 349 -10.20 16.63 -4.47
N GLU A 350 -10.03 17.91 -4.88
CA GLU A 350 -11.05 18.63 -5.64
C GLU A 350 -11.20 18.09 -7.06
N THR A 351 -10.07 17.73 -7.71
CA THR A 351 -10.07 17.08 -9.02
C THR A 351 -9.13 15.88 -9.05
N TRP A 352 -9.43 14.92 -9.90
CA TRP A 352 -8.71 13.65 -9.99
C TRP A 352 -8.15 13.41 -11.39
N SER A 353 -6.99 12.77 -11.44
CA SER A 353 -6.40 12.26 -12.68
C SER A 353 -7.29 11.19 -13.31
N THR A 354 -7.06 10.88 -14.59
CA THR A 354 -7.71 9.73 -15.23
C THR A 354 -7.29 8.44 -14.51
N PRO A 355 -8.24 7.55 -14.16
CA PRO A 355 -7.92 6.28 -13.52
C PRO A 355 -6.96 5.42 -14.33
N LEU A 356 -6.00 4.84 -13.63
CA LEU A 356 -5.03 3.89 -14.18
C LEU A 356 -5.30 2.50 -13.58
N MET A 357 -5.48 1.49 -14.41
CA MET A 357 -5.51 0.09 -13.96
C MET A 357 -4.08 -0.38 -13.75
N ILE A 358 -3.74 -0.80 -12.52
CA ILE A 358 -2.36 -1.03 -12.08
C ILE A 358 -1.94 -2.50 -12.04
N ALA A 359 -2.86 -3.44 -12.24
CA ALA A 359 -2.50 -4.85 -12.26
C ALA A 359 -1.53 -5.16 -13.42
N PRO A 360 -0.53 -6.03 -13.20
CA PRO A 360 0.37 -6.44 -14.28
C PRO A 360 -0.38 -7.27 -15.33
N PRO A 361 0.07 -7.25 -16.61
CA PRO A 361 -0.62 -7.93 -17.71
C PRO A 361 -0.35 -9.45 -17.72
N ILE A 362 -0.62 -10.13 -16.61
CA ILE A 362 -0.31 -11.54 -16.39
C ILE A 362 -1.55 -12.45 -16.30
N GLY A 363 -2.73 -11.91 -16.55
CA GLY A 363 -3.97 -12.67 -16.56
C GLY A 363 -4.61 -12.86 -15.19
N LEU A 364 -4.35 -11.95 -14.25
CA LEU A 364 -5.16 -11.86 -13.04
C LEU A 364 -6.62 -11.62 -13.44
N ASN A 365 -7.54 -12.27 -12.76
CA ASN A 365 -8.97 -12.14 -12.98
C ASN A 365 -9.77 -11.91 -11.69
N GLY A 366 -9.09 -11.72 -10.59
CA GLY A 366 -9.64 -11.30 -9.32
C GLY A 366 -8.53 -10.69 -8.47
N THR A 367 -8.82 -9.55 -7.88
CA THR A 367 -7.96 -8.88 -6.89
C THR A 367 -8.80 -8.38 -5.73
N GLY A 368 -8.20 -8.13 -4.59
CA GLY A 368 -8.90 -7.65 -3.39
C GLY A 368 -7.97 -7.04 -2.35
N PHE A 369 -8.57 -6.44 -1.33
CA PHE A 369 -7.90 -5.79 -0.20
C PHE A 369 -6.88 -4.74 -0.63
N PRO A 370 -7.33 -3.69 -1.34
CA PRO A 370 -6.46 -2.62 -1.78
C PRO A 370 -5.92 -1.84 -0.60
N VAL A 371 -4.65 -1.47 -0.67
CA VAL A 371 -4.02 -0.54 0.27
C VAL A 371 -3.03 0.34 -0.47
N ILE A 372 -2.88 1.58 -0.03
CA ILE A 372 -2.01 2.57 -0.68
C ILE A 372 -1.21 3.35 0.35
N ALA A 373 0.05 3.59 0.04
CA ALA A 373 0.92 4.52 0.76
C ALA A 373 1.72 5.35 -0.23
N ALA A 374 2.16 6.52 0.19
CA ALA A 374 3.02 7.38 -0.59
C ALA A 374 4.22 7.86 0.24
N GLY A 375 5.31 8.12 -0.43
CA GLY A 375 6.48 8.74 0.15
C GLY A 375 6.66 10.17 -0.35
N GLY A 376 7.70 10.41 -1.14
CA GLY A 376 7.93 11.69 -1.82
C GLY A 376 6.87 11.99 -2.88
N PRO A 377 6.85 13.22 -3.43
CA PRO A 377 5.82 13.66 -4.37
C PRO A 377 5.67 12.71 -5.56
N GLY A 378 4.46 12.17 -5.73
CA GLY A 378 4.14 11.22 -6.79
C GLY A 378 4.80 9.85 -6.70
N GLN A 379 5.43 9.51 -5.56
CA GLN A 379 6.06 8.22 -5.30
C GLN A 379 5.12 7.36 -4.45
N VAL A 380 4.54 6.33 -5.07
CA VAL A 380 3.39 5.61 -4.53
C VAL A 380 3.66 4.12 -4.49
N ALA A 381 3.19 3.47 -3.44
CA ALA A 381 3.12 2.02 -3.29
C ALA A 381 1.69 1.57 -3.08
N MET A 382 1.30 0.48 -3.72
CA MET A 382 -0.04 -0.08 -3.70
C MET A 382 0.04 -1.58 -3.48
N GLY A 383 -0.60 -2.07 -2.42
CA GLY A 383 -0.67 -3.48 -2.09
C GLY A 383 -2.05 -4.06 -2.38
N TYR A 384 -2.11 -5.32 -2.78
CA TYR A 384 -3.34 -6.09 -2.98
C TYR A 384 -3.04 -7.57 -3.04
N ILE A 385 -4.06 -8.39 -2.85
CA ILE A 385 -3.97 -9.82 -3.20
C ILE A 385 -4.60 -10.06 -4.56
N GLY A 386 -4.18 -11.13 -5.24
CA GLY A 386 -4.70 -11.44 -6.57
C GLY A 386 -4.65 -12.91 -6.91
N THR A 387 -5.54 -13.34 -7.80
CA THR A 387 -5.65 -14.71 -8.27
C THR A 387 -5.70 -14.80 -9.79
N TYR A 388 -5.32 -15.96 -10.30
CA TYR A 388 -5.42 -16.33 -11.71
C TYR A 388 -6.62 -17.26 -11.92
N ASN A 389 -7.34 -17.08 -13.02
CA ASN A 389 -8.38 -18.01 -13.47
C ASN A 389 -9.50 -18.27 -12.45
N GLY A 390 -9.82 -17.31 -11.59
CA GLY A 390 -10.83 -17.49 -10.54
C GLY A 390 -10.50 -18.61 -9.58
N GLY A 391 -9.21 -18.96 -9.45
CA GLY A 391 -8.74 -20.07 -8.63
C GLY A 391 -8.83 -19.78 -7.15
N ASP A 392 -8.66 -20.82 -6.36
CA ASP A 392 -8.63 -20.73 -4.89
C ASP A 392 -7.29 -20.17 -4.37
N THR A 393 -6.28 -20.08 -5.26
CA THR A 393 -4.91 -19.69 -4.91
C THR A 393 -4.73 -18.18 -5.06
N TRP A 394 -4.36 -17.53 -3.98
CA TRP A 394 -4.15 -16.09 -3.91
C TRP A 394 -2.73 -15.74 -3.53
N ASN A 395 -2.19 -14.72 -4.17
CA ASN A 395 -0.83 -14.23 -3.97
C ASN A 395 -0.86 -12.75 -3.56
N GLY A 396 0.19 -12.31 -2.86
CA GLY A 396 0.39 -10.91 -2.52
C GLY A 396 1.12 -10.17 -3.63
N TYR A 397 0.60 -9.02 -4.03
CA TYR A 397 1.21 -8.13 -5.03
C TYR A 397 1.51 -6.78 -4.44
N LEU A 398 2.64 -6.23 -4.84
CA LEU A 398 3.06 -4.88 -4.49
C LEU A 398 3.42 -4.14 -5.78
N SER A 399 2.67 -3.10 -6.09
CA SER A 399 2.90 -2.22 -7.23
C SER A 399 3.48 -0.90 -6.78
N VAL A 400 4.51 -0.39 -7.45
CA VAL A 400 5.11 0.91 -7.16
C VAL A 400 5.15 1.80 -8.39
N ILE A 401 4.94 3.09 -8.16
CA ILE A 401 5.06 4.17 -9.14
C ILE A 401 6.08 5.17 -8.58
N GLN A 402 7.10 5.55 -9.37
CA GLN A 402 8.12 6.51 -8.97
C GLN A 402 7.79 7.94 -9.38
N ASP A 403 6.94 8.13 -10.39
CA ASP A 403 6.52 9.43 -10.90
C ASP A 403 5.08 9.33 -11.42
N ALA A 404 4.13 9.52 -10.52
CA ALA A 404 2.70 9.47 -10.83
C ALA A 404 2.23 10.64 -11.69
N PHE A 405 3.00 11.73 -11.74
CA PHE A 405 2.64 12.94 -12.47
C PHE A 405 3.19 12.96 -13.90
N SER A 406 3.92 11.91 -14.29
CA SER A 406 4.42 11.73 -15.65
C SER A 406 3.30 11.51 -16.65
N ASP A 407 3.49 11.99 -17.88
CA ASP A 407 2.59 11.67 -19.02
C ASP A 407 2.58 10.17 -19.36
N GLN A 408 3.65 9.45 -18.98
CA GLN A 408 3.82 8.01 -19.16
C GLN A 408 4.13 7.37 -17.81
N VAL A 409 3.09 6.92 -17.13
CA VAL A 409 3.22 6.29 -15.82
C VAL A 409 3.68 4.84 -15.97
N MET A 410 4.88 4.56 -15.48
CA MET A 410 5.39 3.20 -15.35
C MET A 410 5.02 2.62 -13.99
N VAL A 411 4.39 1.45 -14.02
CA VAL A 411 4.11 0.65 -12.83
C VAL A 411 5.08 -0.53 -12.80
N THR A 412 5.74 -0.69 -11.68
CA THR A 412 6.52 -1.90 -11.37
C THR A 412 5.77 -2.72 -10.35
N THR A 413 5.42 -3.95 -10.70
CA THR A 413 4.70 -4.86 -9.79
C THR A 413 5.56 -6.07 -9.47
N VAL A 414 5.57 -6.47 -8.21
CA VAL A 414 6.19 -7.71 -7.76
C VAL A 414 5.15 -8.60 -7.09
N GLN A 415 5.28 -9.91 -7.27
CA GLN A 415 4.65 -10.91 -6.42
C GLN A 415 5.57 -11.14 -5.22
N LEU A 416 5.02 -11.07 -4.02
CA LEU A 416 5.78 -11.14 -2.77
C LEU A 416 6.17 -12.56 -2.39
N ASN A 417 5.28 -13.52 -2.63
CA ASN A 417 5.45 -14.93 -2.34
C ASN A 417 5.88 -15.71 -3.59
N GLU A 418 6.52 -16.85 -3.40
CA GLU A 418 6.88 -17.74 -4.49
C GLU A 418 5.63 -18.39 -5.12
N HIS A 419 5.71 -18.78 -6.39
CA HIS A 419 4.59 -19.36 -7.14
C HIS A 419 4.02 -20.64 -6.50
N ASN A 420 4.82 -21.40 -5.79
CA ASN A 420 4.44 -22.63 -5.11
C ASN A 420 4.14 -22.46 -3.61
N ASP A 421 4.08 -21.23 -3.13
CA ASP A 421 3.84 -20.87 -1.74
C ASP A 421 2.77 -19.74 -1.65
N PRO A 422 1.52 -20.03 -2.04
CA PRO A 422 0.45 -19.04 -2.05
C PRO A 422 0.13 -18.58 -0.62
N LEU A 423 -0.32 -17.34 -0.49
CA LEU A 423 -0.74 -16.80 0.80
C LEU A 423 -2.07 -17.41 1.26
N GLU A 424 -2.93 -17.77 0.33
CA GLU A 424 -4.24 -18.38 0.59
C GLU A 424 -4.55 -19.42 -0.49
N ASP A 425 -5.10 -20.58 -0.10
CA ASP A 425 -5.45 -21.69 -1.00
C ASP A 425 -6.87 -22.21 -0.82
N SER A 426 -7.66 -21.59 0.05
CA SER A 426 -9.01 -22.05 0.41
C SER A 426 -10.06 -20.94 0.45
N PHE A 427 -9.82 -19.84 -0.25
CA PHE A 427 -10.65 -18.65 -0.22
C PHE A 427 -12.14 -18.92 -0.47
N GLN A 428 -12.48 -19.90 -1.32
CA GLN A 428 -13.87 -20.30 -1.56
C GLN A 428 -14.57 -20.92 -0.34
N ALA A 429 -13.82 -21.43 0.61
CA ALA A 429 -14.41 -22.07 1.79
C ALA A 429 -15.06 -21.05 2.75
N CYS A 430 -14.71 -19.79 2.65
CA CYS A 430 -15.19 -18.73 3.51
C CYS A 430 -16.44 -18.02 2.99
N GLY A 431 -16.87 -18.32 1.76
CA GLY A 431 -17.88 -17.50 1.10
C GLY A 431 -17.29 -16.13 0.70
N TYR A 432 -18.14 -15.19 0.39
CA TYR A 432 -17.67 -13.86 -0.06
C TYR A 432 -17.42 -12.88 1.09
N GLU A 433 -17.37 -13.31 2.33
CA GLU A 433 -17.50 -12.38 3.43
C GLU A 433 -16.26 -12.19 4.29
N ARG A 434 -15.44 -13.14 4.53
CA ARG A 434 -14.21 -13.00 5.33
C ARG A 434 -13.44 -14.29 5.25
N CYS A 435 -12.20 -14.23 4.85
CA CYS A 435 -11.45 -15.44 4.58
C CYS A 435 -10.08 -15.45 5.22
N GLY A 436 -9.91 -16.41 6.14
CA GLY A 436 -8.63 -16.64 6.76
C GLY A 436 -8.10 -15.38 7.46
N GLY A 437 -6.81 -15.20 7.45
CA GLY A 437 -6.14 -14.08 8.10
C GLY A 437 -6.17 -12.76 7.33
N PHE A 438 -6.85 -12.68 6.18
CA PHE A 438 -7.02 -11.40 5.49
C PHE A 438 -8.13 -10.55 6.13
N GLY A 439 -9.16 -11.18 6.70
CA GLY A 439 -10.25 -10.46 7.33
C GLY A 439 -10.96 -9.49 6.40
N ASP A 440 -11.07 -8.24 6.84
CA ASP A 440 -11.72 -7.17 6.10
C ASP A 440 -10.73 -6.18 5.48
N PHE A 441 -9.48 -6.10 5.95
CA PHE A 441 -8.48 -5.14 5.48
C PHE A 441 -7.04 -5.62 5.68
N ASN A 442 -6.13 -4.96 4.99
CA ASN A 442 -4.69 -5.00 5.19
C ASN A 442 -4.18 -3.56 5.39
N ASP A 443 -2.87 -3.39 5.54
CA ASP A 443 -2.28 -2.06 5.73
C ASP A 443 -0.91 -1.94 5.06
N ILE A 444 -0.51 -0.71 4.72
CA ILE A 444 0.74 -0.44 4.01
C ILE A 444 1.34 0.89 4.45
N ILE A 445 2.64 0.95 4.56
CA ILE A 445 3.39 2.16 4.89
C ILE A 445 4.66 2.30 4.04
N VAL A 446 5.16 3.51 3.91
CA VAL A 446 6.51 3.81 3.42
C VAL A 446 7.34 4.36 4.58
N ASP A 447 8.42 3.67 4.93
CA ASP A 447 9.30 4.07 6.04
C ASP A 447 10.16 5.31 5.68
N GLN A 448 10.91 5.81 6.66
CA GLN A 448 11.78 6.97 6.50
C GLN A 448 12.93 6.76 5.50
N HIS A 449 13.24 5.54 5.14
CA HIS A 449 14.25 5.18 4.14
C HIS A 449 13.67 5.02 2.73
N GLY A 450 12.36 5.24 2.58
CA GLY A 450 11.63 5.10 1.31
C GLY A 450 11.33 3.66 0.92
N ARG A 451 11.41 2.71 1.84
CA ARG A 451 11.01 1.31 1.65
C ARG A 451 9.55 1.14 2.02
N VAL A 452 8.83 0.43 1.17
CA VAL A 452 7.44 0.06 1.45
C VAL A 452 7.38 -1.21 2.30
N TRP A 453 6.43 -1.22 3.23
CA TRP A 453 6.07 -2.39 4.04
C TRP A 453 4.57 -2.61 3.93
N PHE A 454 4.18 -3.84 3.61
CA PHE A 454 2.81 -4.27 3.41
C PHE A 454 2.46 -5.36 4.41
N GLY A 455 1.53 -5.08 5.31
CA GLY A 455 1.04 -6.02 6.31
C GLY A 455 0.04 -6.99 5.69
N LEU A 456 0.32 -8.28 5.79
CA LEU A 456 -0.48 -9.38 5.26
C LEU A 456 -0.51 -10.55 6.24
N ALA A 457 -1.35 -11.54 5.98
CA ALA A 457 -1.28 -12.85 6.61
C ALA A 457 -0.93 -13.92 5.59
N HIS A 458 -0.12 -14.89 6.01
CA HIS A 458 0.15 -16.11 5.26
C HIS A 458 -0.72 -17.24 5.81
N ASN A 459 -1.91 -17.41 5.24
CA ASN A 459 -2.93 -18.31 5.77
C ASN A 459 -2.54 -19.78 5.60
N VAL A 460 -1.91 -20.14 4.49
CA VAL A 460 -1.42 -21.51 4.24
C VAL A 460 -0.37 -21.93 5.27
N ALA A 461 0.42 -20.98 5.75
CA ALA A 461 1.40 -21.21 6.81
C ALA A 461 0.81 -21.22 8.23
N GLY A 462 -0.52 -21.05 8.38
CA GLY A 462 -1.21 -21.04 9.68
C GLY A 462 -1.62 -19.67 10.18
N GLU A 463 -2.02 -18.79 9.28
CA GLU A 463 -2.45 -17.39 9.56
C GLU A 463 -1.34 -16.56 10.21
N ILE A 464 -0.11 -16.76 9.78
CA ILE A 464 1.03 -16.02 10.32
C ILE A 464 1.12 -14.64 9.67
N GLY A 465 1.21 -13.60 10.48
CA GLY A 465 1.44 -12.24 9.99
C GLY A 465 2.78 -12.13 9.26
N ILE A 466 2.77 -11.42 8.13
CA ILE A 466 3.96 -11.17 7.33
C ILE A 466 4.08 -9.68 6.96
N PHE A 467 5.31 -9.20 6.89
CA PHE A 467 5.66 -7.94 6.24
C PHE A 467 6.14 -8.22 4.82
N GLY A 468 5.32 -7.90 3.82
CA GLY A 468 5.73 -7.86 2.42
C GLY A 468 6.51 -6.59 2.13
N THR A 469 7.55 -6.66 1.29
CA THR A 469 8.38 -5.50 0.94
C THR A 469 9.15 -5.71 -0.36
N LEU A 470 9.90 -4.69 -0.78
CA LEU A 470 10.91 -4.78 -1.83
C LEU A 470 12.27 -5.08 -1.20
N ALA A 471 12.84 -6.24 -1.46
CA ALA A 471 14.22 -6.54 -1.08
C ALA A 471 15.20 -5.63 -1.85
N GLU A 472 14.94 -5.44 -3.14
CA GLU A 472 15.57 -4.44 -4.02
C GLU A 472 14.48 -3.65 -4.73
N GLY A 473 14.68 -2.39 -5.02
CA GLY A 473 13.69 -1.59 -5.72
C GLY A 473 13.96 -0.08 -5.66
N PRO A 474 13.02 0.73 -6.14
CA PRO A 474 13.14 2.18 -6.06
C PRO A 474 12.98 2.68 -4.62
N ASN A 475 13.70 3.76 -4.30
CA ASN A 475 13.48 4.51 -3.07
C ASN A 475 12.26 5.43 -3.26
N LEU A 476 11.24 5.28 -2.42
CA LEU A 476 10.00 6.04 -2.51
C LEU A 476 10.00 7.36 -1.72
N ARG A 477 11.14 7.79 -1.16
CA ARG A 477 11.31 9.12 -0.53
C ARG A 477 12.50 9.88 -1.11
N GLY A 478 12.95 9.50 -2.30
CA GLY A 478 14.11 10.12 -2.92
C GLY A 478 14.32 9.61 -4.33
N THR A 479 15.52 9.81 -4.84
CA THR A 479 15.93 9.33 -6.15
C THR A 479 16.86 8.12 -6.01
N GLY A 480 16.75 7.17 -6.93
CA GLY A 480 17.63 6.01 -6.98
C GLY A 480 17.01 4.75 -6.38
N SER A 481 17.87 3.84 -5.96
CA SER A 481 17.49 2.52 -5.48
C SER A 481 17.56 2.43 -3.96
N LEU A 482 16.73 1.56 -3.40
CA LEU A 482 16.83 1.13 -2.01
C LEU A 482 18.17 0.46 -1.75
N VAL A 483 18.64 0.53 -0.50
CA VAL A 483 19.71 -0.36 -0.03
C VAL A 483 19.14 -1.78 -0.04
N PRO A 484 19.78 -2.74 -0.74
CA PRO A 484 19.30 -4.11 -0.79
C PRO A 484 19.27 -4.76 0.60
N ILE A 485 18.22 -5.54 0.87
CA ILE A 485 18.12 -6.38 2.05
C ILE A 485 18.08 -7.85 1.63
N PRO A 486 18.51 -8.79 2.50
CA PRO A 486 18.40 -10.19 2.20
C PRO A 486 16.97 -10.59 1.85
N LEU A 487 16.80 -11.52 0.91
CA LEU A 487 15.50 -12.09 0.64
C LEU A 487 14.97 -12.74 1.92
N GLY A 488 13.74 -12.40 2.28
CA GLY A 488 12.98 -13.07 3.30
C GLY A 488 12.67 -14.52 2.89
N GLY A 489 11.83 -15.18 3.60
CA GLY A 489 11.40 -16.50 3.22
C GLY A 489 10.89 -17.32 4.41
N ASN A 490 10.51 -18.54 4.12
CA ASN A 490 9.83 -19.46 5.01
C ASN A 490 10.61 -19.87 6.27
N SER A 491 11.84 -19.39 6.45
CA SER A 491 12.70 -19.78 7.59
C SER A 491 12.20 -19.28 8.96
N THR A 492 11.21 -18.38 8.97
CA THR A 492 10.63 -17.79 10.19
C THR A 492 9.14 -18.10 10.37
N LEU A 493 8.54 -18.83 9.43
CA LEU A 493 7.16 -19.28 9.52
C LEU A 493 7.03 -20.57 10.34
#